data_9b141219f295b433c48e41633a5370c9
#
_entry.id   9b141219f295b433c48e41633a5370c9
#
_cell.length_a   1.000
_cell.length_b   1.000
_cell.length_c   1.000
_cell.angle_alpha   90.00
_cell.angle_beta   90.00
_cell.angle_gamma   90.00
#
_symmetry.space_group_name_H-M   'P 1'
#
loop_
_entity.id
_entity.type
_entity.pdbx_description
1 polymer ?
#
loop_
_entity_poly.entity_id
_entity_poly.type
_entity_poly.pdbx_seq_one_letter_code
_entity_poly.pdbx_strand_id
1 'polypeptide(L)'
;MNKTVGSTLLVAGTMIGAGMLAMPLTSAGIGLTATVFLLIGLWAVLTFTALLFVELYQTADSDAGIGTLAAQYFGKAGRIISTAVLIVFLYALIAAYVSGGGSLLMDLLPAMGNKDTMNKIAVLVFTIFFGSFIVIGTHSVDKVNRVLFFVMIATFILVLALMLPNIKFDNLMAMPIDNALIISASPVFFTAFGFHGSIPSLNKYLDGNVKSLRIAILVGSGITLFAYFLWQLSTHGLLSQHEIGRASCRERV
;
A
#
# COMPACT_ATOMS: atom_id res chain seq x y z
N MET A 1 -4.94 12.11 -21.94
CA MET A 1 -5.27 12.16 -20.50
C MET A 1 -4.41 13.27 -19.88
N ASN A 2 -4.98 14.15 -19.08
CA ASN A 2 -4.23 15.22 -18.42
C ASN A 2 -3.14 14.59 -17.51
N LYS A 3 -1.89 15.04 -17.60
CA LYS A 3 -0.75 14.52 -16.80
C LYS A 3 -1.04 14.54 -15.29
N THR A 4 -1.75 15.58 -14.82
CA THR A 4 -2.14 15.69 -13.40
C THR A 4 -3.08 14.57 -12.98
N VAL A 5 -4.09 14.23 -13.80
CA VAL A 5 -5.02 13.13 -13.52
C VAL A 5 -4.28 11.79 -13.53
N GLY A 6 -3.39 11.57 -14.50
CA GLY A 6 -2.56 10.38 -14.55
C GLY A 6 -1.70 10.22 -13.30
N SER A 7 -1.05 11.29 -12.84
CA SER A 7 -0.26 11.30 -11.61
C SER A 7 -1.10 11.06 -10.36
N THR A 8 -2.31 11.63 -10.28
CA THR A 8 -3.25 11.38 -9.17
C THR A 8 -3.60 9.90 -9.06
N LEU A 9 -3.92 9.26 -10.20
CA LEU A 9 -4.24 7.83 -10.24
C LEU A 9 -3.02 6.97 -9.93
N LEU A 10 -1.81 7.40 -10.32
CA LEU A 10 -0.58 6.71 -9.94
C LEU A 10 -0.35 6.77 -8.43
N VAL A 11 -0.52 7.93 -7.79
CA VAL A 11 -0.42 8.06 -6.33
C VAL A 11 -1.42 7.14 -5.63
N ALA A 12 -2.68 7.16 -6.03
CA ALA A 12 -3.70 6.27 -5.46
C ALA A 12 -3.37 4.79 -5.70
N GLY A 13 -2.98 4.45 -6.93
CA GLY A 13 -2.67 3.06 -7.30
C GLY A 13 -1.42 2.49 -6.63
N THR A 14 -0.41 3.33 -6.30
CA THR A 14 0.76 2.86 -5.54
C THR A 14 0.46 2.57 -4.08
N MET A 15 -0.55 3.20 -3.50
CA MET A 15 -0.98 2.98 -2.13
C MET A 15 -1.96 1.81 -2.02
N ILE A 16 -2.98 1.74 -2.91
CA ILE A 16 -3.98 0.66 -2.88
C ILE A 16 -3.32 -0.65 -3.33
N GLY A 17 -3.06 -1.53 -2.38
CA GLY A 17 -2.36 -2.80 -2.62
C GLY A 17 -2.42 -3.75 -1.43
N ALA A 18 -1.37 -4.52 -1.21
CA ALA A 18 -1.31 -5.54 -0.16
C ALA A 18 -1.57 -5.02 1.26
N GLY A 19 -1.22 -3.75 1.54
CA GLY A 19 -1.53 -3.10 2.83
C GLY A 19 -3.03 -3.10 3.14
N MET A 20 -3.89 -2.93 2.11
CA MET A 20 -5.33 -2.93 2.27
C MET A 20 -5.86 -4.27 2.82
N LEU A 21 -5.30 -5.39 2.36
CA LEU A 21 -5.72 -6.73 2.81
C LEU A 21 -5.30 -7.01 4.26
N ALA A 22 -4.12 -6.54 4.67
CA ALA A 22 -3.60 -6.76 6.01
C ALA A 22 -4.23 -5.84 7.08
N MET A 23 -4.75 -4.67 6.68
CA MET A 23 -5.33 -3.69 7.60
C MET A 23 -6.45 -4.25 8.50
N PRO A 24 -7.50 -4.93 8.00
CA PRO A 24 -8.56 -5.45 8.85
C PRO A 24 -8.07 -6.46 9.88
N LEU A 25 -7.13 -7.33 9.49
CA LEU A 25 -6.55 -8.35 10.36
C LEU A 25 -5.77 -7.71 11.52
N THR A 26 -5.02 -6.65 11.25
CA THR A 26 -4.22 -5.95 12.27
C THR A 26 -5.04 -5.00 13.14
N SER A 27 -6.16 -4.50 12.63
CA SER A 27 -7.04 -3.56 13.35
C SER A 27 -8.21 -4.22 14.08
N ALA A 28 -8.41 -5.53 13.93
CA ALA A 28 -9.52 -6.26 14.55
C ALA A 28 -9.62 -6.06 16.06
N GLY A 29 -8.50 -6.03 16.76
CA GLY A 29 -8.45 -5.91 18.22
C GLY A 29 -8.53 -4.48 18.76
N ILE A 30 -8.56 -3.45 17.90
CA ILE A 30 -8.64 -2.04 18.33
C ILE A 30 -9.99 -1.39 18.03
N GLY A 31 -10.84 -2.07 17.25
CA GLY A 31 -12.15 -1.58 16.84
C GLY A 31 -12.12 -0.49 15.77
N LEU A 32 -13.28 -0.22 15.18
CA LEU A 32 -13.39 0.72 14.05
C LEU A 32 -12.97 2.14 14.43
N THR A 33 -13.40 2.64 15.59
CA THR A 33 -13.13 4.03 15.98
C THR A 33 -11.63 4.31 16.10
N ALA A 34 -10.88 3.47 16.82
CA ALA A 34 -9.43 3.62 16.95
C ALA A 34 -8.73 3.43 15.59
N THR A 35 -9.23 2.51 14.77
CA THR A 35 -8.75 2.27 13.40
C THR A 35 -8.89 3.53 12.53
N VAL A 36 -10.03 4.21 12.58
CA VAL A 36 -10.26 5.45 11.81
C VAL A 36 -9.35 6.58 12.27
N PHE A 37 -9.16 6.75 13.58
CA PHE A 37 -8.20 7.74 14.10
C PHE A 37 -6.77 7.44 13.66
N LEU A 38 -6.33 6.18 13.72
CA LEU A 38 -5.03 5.75 13.24
C LEU A 38 -4.87 6.01 11.74
N LEU A 39 -5.89 5.68 10.95
CA LEU A 39 -5.92 5.86 9.51
C LEU A 39 -5.77 7.34 9.12
N ILE A 40 -6.59 8.22 9.72
CA ILE A 40 -6.56 9.66 9.46
C ILE A 40 -5.25 10.28 9.95
N GLY A 41 -4.79 9.90 11.14
CA GLY A 41 -3.54 10.41 11.71
C GLY A 41 -2.33 10.08 10.85
N LEU A 42 -2.17 8.83 10.43
CA LEU A 42 -1.07 8.40 9.57
C LEU A 42 -1.18 8.99 8.16
N TRP A 43 -2.40 9.06 7.59
CA TRP A 43 -2.62 9.75 6.33
C TRP A 43 -2.18 11.22 6.39
N ALA A 44 -2.55 11.93 7.44
CA ALA A 44 -2.19 13.35 7.60
C ALA A 44 -0.67 13.52 7.71
N VAL A 45 0.01 12.72 8.53
CA VAL A 45 1.47 12.76 8.70
C VAL A 45 2.18 12.43 7.37
N LEU A 46 1.78 11.34 6.70
CA LEU A 46 2.43 10.90 5.47
C LEU A 46 2.13 11.82 4.29
N THR A 47 0.93 12.37 4.20
CA THR A 47 0.60 13.39 3.19
C THR A 47 1.37 14.68 3.45
N PHE A 48 1.49 15.11 4.71
CA PHE A 48 2.30 16.27 5.08
C PHE A 48 3.78 16.08 4.71
N THR A 49 4.37 14.94 5.06
CA THR A 49 5.77 14.64 4.68
C THR A 49 5.97 14.54 3.17
N ALA A 50 4.98 14.02 2.44
CA ALA A 50 5.01 14.02 0.98
C ALA A 50 4.95 15.44 0.39
N LEU A 51 4.18 16.36 1.00
CA LEU A 51 4.16 17.76 0.59
C LEU A 51 5.48 18.47 0.87
N LEU A 52 6.26 18.05 1.86
CA LEU A 52 7.63 18.58 2.04
C LEU A 52 8.54 18.26 0.85
N PHE A 53 8.37 17.11 0.19
CA PHE A 53 9.07 16.84 -1.08
C PHE A 53 8.70 17.85 -2.17
N VAL A 54 7.45 18.33 -2.20
CA VAL A 54 7.03 19.37 -3.14
C VAL A 54 7.80 20.66 -2.91
N GLU A 55 8.01 21.03 -1.64
CA GLU A 55 8.83 22.21 -1.29
C GLU A 55 10.30 22.01 -1.67
N LEU A 56 10.86 20.82 -1.43
CA LEU A 56 12.24 20.51 -1.84
C LEU A 56 12.43 20.65 -3.37
N TYR A 57 11.45 20.22 -4.16
CA TYR A 57 11.51 20.32 -5.63
C TYR A 57 11.34 21.71 -6.19
N GLN A 58 10.99 22.72 -5.38
CA GLN A 58 11.02 24.12 -5.82
C GLN A 58 12.45 24.64 -6.03
N THR A 59 13.42 24.04 -5.35
CA THR A 59 14.84 24.46 -5.38
C THR A 59 15.78 23.40 -5.96
N ALA A 60 15.24 22.26 -6.36
CA ALA A 60 16.01 21.13 -6.90
C ALA A 60 15.62 20.85 -8.36
N ASP A 61 16.51 20.19 -9.07
CA ASP A 61 16.23 19.74 -10.43
C ASP A 61 15.06 18.75 -10.46
N SER A 62 14.23 18.82 -11.50
CA SER A 62 13.07 17.93 -11.68
C SER A 62 13.43 16.45 -11.74
N ASP A 63 14.67 16.14 -12.13
CA ASP A 63 15.21 14.78 -12.24
C ASP A 63 15.91 14.28 -10.97
N ALA A 64 15.98 15.11 -9.92
CA ALA A 64 16.66 14.75 -8.69
C ALA A 64 15.95 13.58 -7.98
N GLY A 65 16.66 12.49 -7.77
CA GLY A 65 16.20 11.37 -6.94
C GLY A 65 16.42 11.64 -5.45
N ILE A 66 15.86 10.80 -4.59
CA ILE A 66 15.95 10.93 -3.13
C ILE A 66 17.40 11.04 -2.65
N GLY A 67 18.33 10.23 -3.19
CA GLY A 67 19.74 10.30 -2.86
C GLY A 67 20.39 11.61 -3.28
N THR A 68 19.98 12.22 -4.39
CA THR A 68 20.48 13.51 -4.86
C THR A 68 19.97 14.64 -3.98
N LEU A 69 18.68 14.62 -3.63
CA LEU A 69 18.10 15.58 -2.67
C LEU A 69 18.79 15.51 -1.31
N ALA A 70 19.00 14.30 -0.79
CA ALA A 70 19.72 14.13 0.47
C ALA A 70 21.16 14.62 0.40
N ALA A 71 21.85 14.48 -0.75
CA ALA A 71 23.19 15.00 -0.94
C ALA A 71 23.25 16.53 -0.91
N GLN A 72 22.21 17.21 -1.40
CA GLN A 72 22.14 18.66 -1.42
C GLN A 72 22.16 19.27 -0.01
N TYR A 73 21.51 18.60 0.96
CA TYR A 73 21.39 19.10 2.35
C TYR A 73 22.39 18.49 3.31
N PHE A 74 22.78 17.23 3.12
CA PHE A 74 23.60 16.44 4.04
C PHE A 74 24.90 15.92 3.42
N GLY A 75 25.24 16.37 2.21
CA GLY A 75 26.47 15.96 1.52
C GLY A 75 26.53 14.47 1.17
N LYS A 76 27.76 13.96 1.01
CA LYS A 76 27.98 12.55 0.64
C LYS A 76 27.39 11.55 1.62
N ALA A 77 27.45 11.82 2.92
CA ALA A 77 26.90 10.94 3.95
C ALA A 77 25.38 10.81 3.79
N GLY A 78 24.65 11.92 3.59
CA GLY A 78 23.23 11.92 3.35
C GLY A 78 22.84 11.08 2.11
N ARG A 79 23.61 11.21 1.03
CA ARG A 79 23.39 10.41 -0.20
C ARG A 79 23.52 8.91 0.07
N ILE A 80 24.60 8.50 0.74
CA ILE A 80 24.87 7.09 1.00
C ILE A 80 23.79 6.50 1.90
N ILE A 81 23.47 7.17 3.02
CA ILE A 81 22.49 6.70 3.99
C ILE A 81 21.10 6.60 3.36
N SER A 82 20.63 7.66 2.69
CA SER A 82 19.30 7.67 2.08
C SER A 82 19.15 6.63 0.97
N THR A 83 20.20 6.43 0.16
CA THR A 83 20.21 5.40 -0.89
C THR A 83 20.20 4.01 -0.30
N ALA A 84 21.01 3.74 0.74
CA ALA A 84 21.05 2.46 1.43
C ALA A 84 19.70 2.12 2.07
N VAL A 85 19.09 3.08 2.79
CA VAL A 85 17.76 2.91 3.40
C VAL A 85 16.70 2.63 2.34
N LEU A 86 16.73 3.36 1.22
CA LEU A 86 15.79 3.15 0.12
C LEU A 86 15.94 1.75 -0.49
N ILE A 87 17.18 1.29 -0.71
CA ILE A 87 17.44 -0.06 -1.25
C ILE A 87 16.91 -1.13 -0.30
N VAL A 88 17.19 -1.02 1.00
CA VAL A 88 16.70 -1.96 2.02
C VAL A 88 15.17 -1.96 2.06
N PHE A 89 14.55 -0.79 2.02
CA PHE A 89 13.09 -0.66 2.00
C PHE A 89 12.47 -1.31 0.76
N LEU A 90 13.00 -1.03 -0.43
CA LEU A 90 12.50 -1.63 -1.68
C LEU A 90 12.69 -3.16 -1.70
N TYR A 91 13.83 -3.64 -1.19
CA TYR A 91 14.09 -5.07 -1.08
C TYR A 91 13.09 -5.75 -0.11
N ALA A 92 12.84 -5.14 1.04
CA ALA A 92 11.84 -5.62 1.99
C ALA A 92 10.43 -5.66 1.40
N LEU A 93 10.05 -4.63 0.62
CA LEU A 93 8.77 -4.60 -0.10
C LEU A 93 8.67 -5.75 -1.13
N ILE A 94 9.69 -5.95 -1.95
CA ILE A 94 9.72 -7.04 -2.94
C ILE A 94 9.59 -8.38 -2.22
N ALA A 95 10.32 -8.61 -1.14
CA ALA A 95 10.26 -9.83 -0.36
C ALA A 95 8.84 -10.07 0.20
N ALA A 96 8.19 -9.02 0.73
CA ALA A 96 6.82 -9.09 1.23
C ALA A 96 5.81 -9.42 0.12
N TYR A 97 5.93 -8.77 -1.05
CA TYR A 97 5.03 -9.04 -2.18
C TYR A 97 5.22 -10.42 -2.78
N VAL A 98 6.47 -10.89 -2.89
CA VAL A 98 6.77 -12.22 -3.40
C VAL A 98 6.28 -13.30 -2.45
N SER A 99 6.49 -13.13 -1.15
CA SER A 99 6.00 -14.05 -0.12
C SER A 99 4.47 -14.05 -0.05
N GLY A 100 3.84 -12.87 0.01
CA GLY A 100 2.39 -12.73 0.04
C GLY A 100 1.71 -13.23 -1.23
N GLY A 101 2.26 -12.94 -2.40
CA GLY A 101 1.76 -13.43 -3.68
C GLY A 101 1.89 -14.95 -3.82
N GLY A 102 2.98 -15.51 -3.31
CA GLY A 102 3.18 -16.96 -3.25
C GLY A 102 2.15 -17.65 -2.35
N SER A 103 1.87 -17.10 -1.17
CA SER A 103 0.86 -17.66 -0.26
C SER A 103 -0.55 -17.60 -0.85
N LEU A 104 -0.93 -16.48 -1.49
CA LEU A 104 -2.21 -16.37 -2.19
C LEU A 104 -2.33 -17.38 -3.34
N LEU A 105 -1.25 -17.61 -4.08
CA LEU A 105 -1.24 -18.62 -5.13
C LEU A 105 -1.38 -20.04 -4.56
N MET A 106 -0.78 -20.30 -3.40
CA MET A 106 -0.90 -21.58 -2.72
C MET A 106 -2.34 -21.85 -2.28
N ASP A 107 -3.07 -20.83 -1.81
CA ASP A 107 -4.47 -20.98 -1.38
C ASP A 107 -5.42 -21.31 -2.55
N LEU A 108 -5.03 -20.96 -3.78
CA LEU A 108 -5.78 -21.27 -5.00
C LEU A 108 -5.47 -22.68 -5.56
N LEU A 109 -4.38 -23.31 -5.11
CA LEU A 109 -3.98 -24.64 -5.57
C LEU A 109 -4.58 -25.74 -4.67
N PRO A 110 -4.98 -26.88 -5.25
CA PRO A 110 -5.43 -28.01 -4.43
C PRO A 110 -4.30 -28.49 -3.51
N ALA A 111 -4.63 -28.84 -2.27
CA ALA A 111 -3.67 -29.31 -1.28
C ALA A 111 -3.03 -30.64 -1.74
N MET A 112 -1.84 -30.56 -2.32
CA MET A 112 -1.07 -31.71 -2.79
C MET A 112 0.29 -31.76 -2.08
N GLY A 113 0.50 -32.72 -1.22
CA GLY A 113 1.82 -32.99 -0.61
C GLY A 113 2.16 -32.14 0.62
N ASN A 114 3.45 -31.94 0.87
CA ASN A 114 3.95 -31.20 2.02
C ASN A 114 3.76 -29.69 1.83
N LYS A 115 3.09 -29.02 2.78
CA LYS A 115 2.77 -27.58 2.75
C LYS A 115 4.01 -26.70 2.53
N ASP A 116 5.14 -27.01 3.15
CA ASP A 116 6.38 -26.21 3.02
C ASP A 116 6.96 -26.27 1.60
N THR A 117 6.91 -27.45 0.98
CA THR A 117 7.39 -27.62 -0.39
C THR A 117 6.46 -26.90 -1.38
N MET A 118 5.15 -27.03 -1.18
CA MET A 118 4.16 -26.35 -2.01
C MET A 118 4.27 -24.83 -1.91
N ASN A 119 4.48 -24.28 -0.71
CA ASN A 119 4.68 -22.84 -0.52
C ASN A 119 5.95 -22.35 -1.27
N LYS A 120 7.06 -23.06 -1.16
CA LYS A 120 8.29 -22.72 -1.90
C LYS A 120 8.08 -22.75 -3.43
N ILE A 121 7.34 -23.73 -3.93
CA ILE A 121 7.00 -23.84 -5.35
C ILE A 121 6.09 -22.68 -5.77
N ALA A 122 5.06 -22.35 -4.98
CA ALA A 122 4.15 -21.26 -5.27
C ALA A 122 4.88 -19.89 -5.33
N VAL A 123 5.77 -19.63 -4.36
CA VAL A 123 6.64 -18.43 -4.33
C VAL A 123 7.54 -18.39 -5.58
N LEU A 124 8.15 -19.52 -5.95
CA LEU A 124 9.01 -19.61 -7.13
C LEU A 124 8.23 -19.37 -8.43
N VAL A 125 7.08 -20.00 -8.59
CA VAL A 125 6.20 -19.82 -9.75
C VAL A 125 5.73 -18.37 -9.87
N PHE A 126 5.27 -17.78 -8.75
CA PHE A 126 4.88 -16.37 -8.70
C PHE A 126 6.03 -15.45 -9.14
N THR A 127 7.23 -15.69 -8.60
CA THR A 127 8.42 -14.89 -8.90
C THR A 127 8.82 -15.00 -10.36
N ILE A 128 8.85 -16.22 -10.92
CA ILE A 128 9.20 -16.45 -12.32
C ILE A 128 8.16 -15.83 -13.25
N PHE A 129 6.87 -16.02 -12.94
CA PHE A 129 5.78 -15.49 -13.76
C PHE A 129 5.82 -13.96 -13.83
N PHE A 130 5.80 -13.27 -12.68
CA PHE A 130 5.85 -11.80 -12.68
C PHE A 130 7.22 -11.25 -13.05
N GLY A 131 8.30 -11.93 -12.68
CA GLY A 131 9.67 -11.57 -13.04
C GLY A 131 9.92 -11.63 -14.56
N SER A 132 9.26 -12.53 -15.28
CA SER A 132 9.37 -12.63 -16.73
C SER A 132 8.94 -11.34 -17.45
N PHE A 133 7.90 -10.66 -16.97
CA PHE A 133 7.47 -9.38 -17.54
C PHE A 133 8.51 -8.29 -17.36
N ILE A 134 9.27 -8.32 -16.26
CA ILE A 134 10.35 -7.36 -15.99
C ILE A 134 11.50 -7.59 -16.98
N VAL A 135 11.85 -8.85 -17.27
CA VAL A 135 12.90 -9.21 -18.22
C VAL A 135 12.51 -8.83 -19.65
N ILE A 136 11.25 -8.98 -20.02
CA ILE A 136 10.74 -8.58 -21.36
C ILE A 136 10.84 -7.05 -21.55
N GLY A 137 10.70 -6.27 -20.47
CA GLY A 137 10.91 -4.83 -20.50
C GLY A 137 9.77 -4.02 -19.90
N THR A 138 10.07 -2.74 -19.66
CA THR A 138 9.16 -1.80 -18.97
C THR A 138 7.81 -1.63 -19.63
N HIS A 139 7.73 -1.71 -20.96
CA HIS A 139 6.48 -1.64 -21.71
C HIS A 139 5.52 -2.80 -21.37
N SER A 140 6.07 -4.00 -21.21
CA SER A 140 5.30 -5.18 -20.80
C SER A 140 4.77 -5.03 -19.38
N VAL A 141 5.62 -4.56 -18.47
CA VAL A 141 5.24 -4.27 -17.07
C VAL A 141 4.11 -3.25 -17.00
N ASP A 142 4.21 -2.14 -17.76
CA ASP A 142 3.18 -1.10 -17.78
C ASP A 142 1.82 -1.64 -18.28
N LYS A 143 1.85 -2.46 -19.34
CA LYS A 143 0.62 -3.05 -19.90
C LYS A 143 -0.06 -4.01 -18.91
N VAL A 144 0.71 -4.90 -18.29
CA VAL A 144 0.20 -5.84 -17.27
C VAL A 144 -0.31 -5.08 -16.05
N ASN A 145 0.43 -4.08 -15.58
CA ASN A 145 0.03 -3.26 -14.44
C ASN A 145 -1.31 -2.56 -14.68
N ARG A 146 -1.54 -1.99 -15.86
CA ARG A 146 -2.84 -1.36 -16.19
C ARG A 146 -3.99 -2.34 -16.13
N VAL A 147 -3.82 -3.53 -16.70
CA VAL A 147 -4.87 -4.56 -16.68
C VAL A 147 -5.16 -4.97 -15.25
N LEU A 148 -4.13 -5.29 -14.47
CA LEU A 148 -4.28 -5.68 -13.07
C LEU A 148 -4.92 -4.58 -12.22
N PHE A 149 -4.56 -3.32 -12.46
CA PHE A 149 -5.16 -2.18 -11.76
C PHE A 149 -6.66 -2.06 -12.04
N PHE A 150 -7.09 -2.17 -13.30
CA PHE A 150 -8.52 -2.14 -13.64
C PHE A 150 -9.28 -3.32 -13.03
N VAL A 151 -8.71 -4.52 -13.07
CA VAL A 151 -9.31 -5.71 -12.44
C VAL A 151 -9.42 -5.51 -10.93
N MET A 152 -8.38 -4.99 -10.30
CA MET A 152 -8.36 -4.69 -8.86
C MET A 152 -9.47 -3.70 -8.48
N ILE A 153 -9.60 -2.58 -9.20
CA ILE A 153 -10.63 -1.58 -8.91
C ILE A 153 -12.03 -2.14 -9.13
N ALA A 154 -12.25 -2.89 -10.23
CA ALA A 154 -13.54 -3.51 -10.49
C ALA A 154 -13.93 -4.51 -9.39
N THR A 155 -12.99 -5.37 -9.00
CA THR A 155 -13.18 -6.33 -7.91
C THR A 155 -13.42 -5.63 -6.58
N PHE A 156 -12.67 -4.57 -6.28
CA PHE A 156 -12.84 -3.78 -5.05
C PHE A 156 -14.24 -3.17 -4.96
N ILE A 157 -14.72 -2.54 -6.04
CA ILE A 157 -16.07 -1.97 -6.09
C ILE A 157 -17.13 -3.07 -5.93
N LEU A 158 -16.95 -4.20 -6.60
CA LEU A 158 -17.86 -5.34 -6.49
C LEU A 158 -17.94 -5.86 -5.05
N VAL A 159 -16.78 -6.08 -4.41
CA VAL A 159 -16.70 -6.56 -3.02
C VAL A 159 -17.37 -5.56 -2.08
N LEU A 160 -17.10 -4.25 -2.21
CA LEU A 160 -17.78 -3.23 -1.40
C LEU A 160 -19.30 -3.24 -1.62
N ALA A 161 -19.77 -3.36 -2.86
CA ALA A 161 -21.19 -3.40 -3.17
C ALA A 161 -21.91 -4.61 -2.53
N LEU A 162 -21.21 -5.73 -2.41
CA LEU A 162 -21.73 -6.94 -1.74
C LEU A 162 -21.65 -6.86 -0.21
N MET A 163 -20.64 -6.18 0.33
CA MET A 163 -20.41 -6.10 1.78
C MET A 163 -21.26 -5.00 2.46
N LEU A 164 -21.34 -3.81 1.86
CA LEU A 164 -22.00 -2.64 2.48
C LEU A 164 -23.45 -2.88 2.91
N PRO A 165 -24.31 -3.59 2.13
CA PRO A 165 -25.69 -3.84 2.55
C PRO A 165 -25.83 -4.77 3.76
N ASN A 166 -24.79 -5.53 4.09
CA ASN A 166 -24.77 -6.53 5.14
C ASN A 166 -24.08 -6.07 6.43
N ILE A 167 -23.79 -4.79 6.56
CA ILE A 167 -23.14 -4.19 7.72
C ILE A 167 -24.08 -4.27 8.93
N LYS A 168 -23.55 -4.75 10.07
CA LYS A 168 -24.22 -4.77 11.37
C LYS A 168 -23.67 -3.64 12.24
N PHE A 169 -24.53 -2.74 12.68
CA PHE A 169 -24.13 -1.59 13.49
C PHE A 169 -23.51 -2.00 14.84
N ASP A 170 -23.96 -3.12 15.42
CA ASP A 170 -23.42 -3.62 16.69
C ASP A 170 -21.93 -3.96 16.59
N ASN A 171 -21.48 -4.47 15.42
CA ASN A 171 -20.08 -4.76 15.18
C ASN A 171 -19.22 -3.49 15.08
N LEU A 172 -19.79 -2.38 14.56
CA LEU A 172 -19.08 -1.10 14.43
C LEU A 172 -18.90 -0.39 15.78
N MET A 173 -19.85 -0.58 16.70
CA MET A 173 -19.83 0.03 18.03
C MET A 173 -18.95 -0.74 19.03
N ALA A 174 -18.53 -1.93 18.69
CA ALA A 174 -17.64 -2.73 19.53
C ALA A 174 -16.27 -2.06 19.65
N MET A 175 -15.87 -1.71 20.86
CA MET A 175 -14.59 -1.06 21.19
C MET A 175 -13.74 -1.96 22.10
N PRO A 176 -13.08 -2.99 21.57
CA PRO A 176 -12.01 -3.64 22.32
C PRO A 176 -10.78 -2.75 22.22
N ILE A 177 -10.51 -1.95 23.23
CA ILE A 177 -9.30 -1.10 23.23
C ILE A 177 -8.18 -1.90 23.87
N ASP A 178 -7.45 -2.65 23.06
CA ASP A 178 -6.15 -3.15 23.45
C ASP A 178 -5.07 -2.19 22.91
N ASN A 179 -4.55 -1.32 23.76
CA ASN A 179 -3.55 -0.32 23.42
C ASN A 179 -2.27 -0.93 22.84
N ALA A 180 -1.91 -2.16 23.20
CA ALA A 180 -0.75 -2.86 22.64
C ALA A 180 -0.95 -3.17 21.16
N LEU A 181 -2.18 -3.44 20.72
CA LEU A 181 -2.52 -3.74 19.34
C LEU A 181 -2.49 -2.50 18.44
N ILE A 182 -2.67 -1.29 18.97
CA ILE A 182 -2.52 -0.04 18.20
C ILE A 182 -1.09 0.09 17.70
N ILE A 183 -0.10 -0.19 18.56
CA ILE A 183 1.31 -0.14 18.19
C ILE A 183 1.63 -1.20 17.12
N SER A 184 1.07 -2.39 17.24
CA SER A 184 1.30 -3.47 16.26
C SER A 184 0.62 -3.26 14.91
N ALA A 185 -0.52 -2.55 14.87
CA ALA A 185 -1.23 -2.18 13.64
C ALA A 185 -0.54 -1.04 12.88
N SER A 186 0.09 -0.10 13.61
CA SER A 186 0.66 1.12 13.04
C SER A 186 1.63 0.91 11.87
N PRO A 187 2.56 -0.07 11.86
CA PRO A 187 3.45 -0.31 10.72
C PRO A 187 2.71 -0.69 9.43
N VAL A 188 1.64 -1.46 9.52
CA VAL A 188 0.83 -1.86 8.36
C VAL A 188 0.12 -0.64 7.76
N PHE A 189 -0.50 0.18 8.61
CA PHE A 189 -1.17 1.41 8.18
C PHE A 189 -0.17 2.44 7.63
N PHE A 190 1.01 2.55 8.25
CA PHE A 190 2.09 3.41 7.78
C PHE A 190 2.56 2.99 6.37
N THR A 191 2.83 1.72 6.15
CA THR A 191 3.28 1.22 4.84
C THR A 191 2.21 1.32 3.77
N ALA A 192 0.93 1.23 4.14
CA ALA A 192 -0.18 1.37 3.22
C ALA A 192 -0.31 2.77 2.60
N PHE A 193 0.18 3.83 3.27
CA PHE A 193 0.32 5.18 2.71
C PHE A 193 1.72 5.48 2.18
N GLY A 194 2.57 4.48 2.02
CA GLY A 194 3.98 4.60 1.65
C GLY A 194 4.21 4.83 0.16
N PHE A 195 3.90 6.00 -0.38
CA PHE A 195 4.13 6.36 -1.80
C PHE A 195 5.33 7.30 -2.04
N HIS A 196 6.07 7.66 -1.00
CA HIS A 196 7.16 8.65 -1.07
C HIS A 196 8.24 8.29 -2.08
N GLY A 197 8.53 7.00 -2.26
CA GLY A 197 9.49 6.52 -3.25
C GLY A 197 9.11 6.82 -4.71
N SER A 198 7.82 7.07 -5.00
CA SER A 198 7.35 7.39 -6.34
C SER A 198 7.35 8.90 -6.64
N ILE A 199 7.51 9.78 -5.63
CA ILE A 199 7.44 11.23 -5.80
C ILE A 199 8.47 11.76 -6.80
N PRO A 200 9.76 11.33 -6.79
CA PRO A 200 10.72 11.76 -7.80
C PRO A 200 10.27 11.45 -9.24
N SER A 201 9.76 10.23 -9.45
CA SER A 201 9.26 9.82 -10.76
C SER A 201 8.02 10.60 -11.20
N LEU A 202 7.13 10.93 -10.26
CA LEU A 202 5.97 11.78 -10.52
C LEU A 202 6.37 13.20 -10.86
N ASN A 203 7.34 13.77 -10.14
CA ASN A 203 7.85 15.10 -10.42
C ASN A 203 8.45 15.20 -11.83
N LYS A 204 9.27 14.22 -12.19
CA LYS A 204 9.82 14.10 -13.55
C LYS A 204 8.71 13.96 -14.61
N TYR A 205 7.71 13.12 -14.38
CA TYR A 205 6.58 12.93 -15.30
C TYR A 205 5.75 14.21 -15.49
N LEU A 206 5.66 15.05 -14.46
CA LEU A 206 4.99 16.35 -14.47
C LEU A 206 5.88 17.51 -14.95
N ASP A 207 7.08 17.22 -15.46
CA ASP A 207 8.05 18.21 -15.93
C ASP A 207 8.37 19.28 -14.85
N GLY A 208 8.40 18.88 -13.58
CA GLY A 208 8.67 19.78 -12.44
C GLY A 208 7.50 20.70 -12.07
N ASN A 209 6.29 20.46 -12.57
CA ASN A 209 5.13 21.29 -12.24
C ASN A 209 4.66 21.07 -10.79
N VAL A 210 5.13 21.94 -9.89
CA VAL A 210 4.88 21.92 -8.45
C VAL A 210 3.38 21.90 -8.11
N LYS A 211 2.56 22.71 -8.82
CA LYS A 211 1.12 22.77 -8.59
C LYS A 211 0.44 21.44 -8.92
N SER A 212 0.78 20.84 -10.04
CA SER A 212 0.26 19.54 -10.45
C SER A 212 0.71 18.42 -9.52
N LEU A 213 1.96 18.46 -9.04
CA LEU A 213 2.47 17.49 -8.07
C LEU A 213 1.73 17.57 -6.74
N ARG A 214 1.50 18.78 -6.23
CA ARG A 214 0.73 19.04 -4.99
C ARG A 214 -0.70 18.51 -5.11
N ILE A 215 -1.38 18.78 -6.22
CA ILE A 215 -2.74 18.28 -6.50
C ILE A 215 -2.74 16.76 -6.56
N ALA A 216 -1.78 16.15 -7.27
CA ALA A 216 -1.69 14.70 -7.39
C ALA A 216 -1.50 14.01 -6.02
N ILE A 217 -0.66 14.56 -5.15
CA ILE A 217 -0.45 14.06 -3.80
C ILE A 217 -1.73 14.18 -2.95
N LEU A 218 -2.33 15.38 -2.88
CA LEU A 218 -3.50 15.60 -2.03
C LEU A 218 -4.71 14.80 -2.49
N VAL A 219 -5.04 14.85 -3.78
CA VAL A 219 -6.21 14.18 -4.32
C VAL A 219 -5.98 12.66 -4.36
N GLY A 220 -4.80 12.21 -4.77
CA GLY A 220 -4.48 10.78 -4.83
C GLY A 220 -4.49 10.13 -3.45
N SER A 221 -3.85 10.75 -2.45
CA SER A 221 -3.88 10.24 -1.06
C SER A 221 -5.28 10.33 -0.45
N GLY A 222 -6.06 11.37 -0.77
CA GLY A 222 -7.44 11.51 -0.33
C GLY A 222 -8.37 10.41 -0.89
N ILE A 223 -8.22 10.07 -2.16
CA ILE A 223 -8.93 8.93 -2.77
C ILE A 223 -8.59 7.63 -2.04
N THR A 224 -7.31 7.42 -1.75
CA THR A 224 -6.86 6.22 -1.02
C THR A 224 -7.39 6.18 0.41
N LEU A 225 -7.36 7.31 1.14
CA LEU A 225 -7.95 7.42 2.47
C LEU A 225 -9.43 7.01 2.46
N PHE A 226 -10.19 7.52 1.49
CA PHE A 226 -11.61 7.20 1.34
C PHE A 226 -11.82 5.72 1.02
N ALA A 227 -11.03 5.15 0.11
CA ALA A 227 -11.08 3.72 -0.20
C ALA A 227 -10.79 2.85 1.03
N TYR A 228 -9.75 3.19 1.78
CA TYR A 228 -9.39 2.47 3.01
C TYR A 228 -10.45 2.62 4.10
N PHE A 229 -11.04 3.80 4.23
CA PHE A 229 -12.16 4.00 5.16
C PHE A 229 -13.35 3.09 4.82
N LEU A 230 -13.77 3.05 3.55
CA LEU A 230 -14.85 2.17 3.12
C LEU A 230 -14.51 0.69 3.34
N TRP A 231 -13.25 0.31 3.11
CA TRP A 231 -12.78 -1.05 3.33
C TRP A 231 -12.85 -1.44 4.81
N GLN A 232 -12.34 -0.60 5.69
CA GLN A 232 -12.40 -0.83 7.13
C GLN A 232 -13.83 -0.84 7.66
N LEU A 233 -14.67 0.09 7.20
CA LEU A 233 -16.09 0.14 7.55
C LEU A 233 -16.80 -1.17 7.17
N SER A 234 -16.57 -1.66 5.95
CA SER A 234 -17.19 -2.87 5.43
C SER A 234 -16.73 -4.12 6.18
N THR A 235 -15.42 -4.25 6.41
CA THR A 235 -14.84 -5.43 7.07
C THR A 235 -15.18 -5.48 8.55
N HIS A 236 -15.07 -4.39 9.29
CA HIS A 236 -15.47 -4.32 10.70
C HIS A 236 -16.98 -4.44 10.90
N GLY A 237 -17.79 -3.96 9.94
CA GLY A 237 -19.24 -4.05 10.03
C GLY A 237 -19.80 -5.44 9.70
N LEU A 238 -19.12 -6.17 8.80
CA LEU A 238 -19.55 -7.51 8.39
C LEU A 238 -19.11 -8.60 9.35
N LEU A 239 -17.84 -8.55 9.78
CA LEU A 239 -17.22 -9.57 10.62
C LEU A 239 -17.22 -9.12 12.08
N SER A 240 -17.65 -10.01 12.99
CA SER A 240 -17.42 -9.76 14.40
C SER A 240 -15.92 -9.76 14.69
N GLN A 241 -15.50 -8.98 15.67
CA GLN A 241 -14.08 -8.90 16.06
C GLN A 241 -13.50 -10.25 16.45
N HIS A 242 -14.34 -11.13 16.98
CA HIS A 242 -13.98 -12.51 17.33
C HIS A 242 -13.68 -13.36 16.08
N GLU A 243 -14.38 -13.13 14.98
CA GLU A 243 -14.14 -13.83 13.70
C GLU A 243 -12.89 -13.33 13.01
N ILE A 244 -12.64 -12.02 13.03
CA ILE A 244 -11.40 -11.42 12.50
C ILE A 244 -10.20 -11.89 13.33
N GLY A 245 -10.31 -11.93 14.66
CA GLY A 245 -9.26 -12.42 15.56
C GLY A 245 -8.91 -13.89 15.33
N ARG A 246 -9.91 -14.75 15.08
CA ARG A 246 -9.70 -16.17 14.74
C ARG A 246 -8.98 -16.34 13.40
N ALA A 247 -9.30 -15.54 12.39
CA ALA A 247 -8.61 -15.56 11.12
C ALA A 247 -7.11 -15.23 11.31
N SER A 248 -6.81 -14.20 12.09
CA SER A 248 -5.43 -13.82 12.42
C SER A 248 -4.64 -14.90 13.19
N CYS A 249 -5.31 -15.66 14.09
CA CYS A 249 -4.66 -16.78 14.79
C CYS A 249 -4.40 -17.97 13.87
N ARG A 250 -5.25 -18.19 12.86
CA ARG A 250 -5.12 -19.33 11.93
C ARG A 250 -3.99 -19.14 10.91
N GLU A 251 -3.64 -17.89 10.60
CA GLU A 251 -2.49 -17.56 9.74
C GLU A 251 -1.13 -17.69 10.46
N ARG A 252 -1.10 -17.73 11.80
CA ARG A 252 0.14 -17.82 12.58
C ARG A 252 0.58 -19.27 12.89
N VAL A 253 -0.21 -20.28 12.49
CA VAL A 253 0.07 -21.70 12.65
C VAL A 253 0.34 -22.34 11.30
#